data_479f36e86cc778d2af67dc2c1f8694f3
#
_entry.id   479f36e86cc778d2af67dc2c1f8694f3
#
_cell.length_a   1.000
_cell.length_b   1.000
_cell.length_c   1.000
_cell.angle_alpha   90.00
_cell.angle_beta   90.00
_cell.angle_gamma   90.00
#
_symmetry.space_group_name_H-M   'P 1'
#
loop_
_entity.id
_entity.type
_entity.pdbx_description
1 polymer ?
#
loop_
_entity_poly.entity_id
_entity_poly.type
_entity_poly.pdbx_seq_one_letter_code
_entity_poly.pdbx_strand_id
1 'polypeptide(L)'
;MRILITGGSGFLGRRAAERLAACGHTVLTPPHSLLDVTQAAGPAAWLARHRPQLVLHCAAVSSTAACQQQPAAAARVNVQGSARLAAACAAVGARLVLCSSDQVYFGSGRPGPHTEDEPLTPCGVYGQQKLRAETLCRALCPDTVCLRLSWMYDIRQRPGEHGNFLLTLLQTLENFQGGQTPPLCLPVYDRRGLTDVAQVLDNLPRALALPAGVYNFGSGSAENTCETVRQALRQLGMPIQSVQGDTQAFAAAPRDIRMTQDKQYAFGLRFSATAQGLADALRRCGMGSI
;
A
#
# COMPACT_ATOMS: atom_id res chain seq x y z
N MET A 1 -14.46 9.60 -16.45
CA MET A 1 -15.08 9.92 -15.11
C MET A 1 -14.35 11.09 -14.48
N ARG A 2 -15.03 11.84 -13.60
CA ARG A 2 -14.38 12.81 -12.71
C ARG A 2 -13.99 12.09 -11.40
N ILE A 3 -12.70 12.02 -11.13
CA ILE A 3 -12.13 11.28 -10.00
C ILE A 3 -11.43 12.26 -9.06
N LEU A 4 -11.82 12.27 -7.79
CA LEU A 4 -11.05 12.93 -6.73
C LEU A 4 -10.02 11.97 -6.17
N ILE A 5 -8.77 12.42 -6.03
CA ILE A 5 -7.72 11.69 -5.29
C ILE A 5 -7.30 12.53 -4.10
N THR A 6 -7.58 12.07 -2.88
CA THR A 6 -7.01 12.69 -1.68
C THR A 6 -5.62 12.14 -1.43
N GLY A 7 -4.73 12.92 -0.83
CA GLY A 7 -3.32 12.54 -0.70
C GLY A 7 -2.58 12.51 -2.05
N GLY A 8 -3.00 13.35 -3.00
CA GLY A 8 -2.45 13.41 -4.35
C GLY A 8 -0.97 13.80 -4.45
N SER A 9 -0.37 14.35 -3.39
CA SER A 9 1.07 14.61 -3.29
C SER A 9 1.88 13.42 -2.75
N GLY A 10 1.21 12.41 -2.17
CA GLY A 10 1.85 11.24 -1.59
C GLY A 10 2.32 10.21 -2.62
N PHE A 11 3.03 9.18 -2.14
CA PHE A 11 3.66 8.13 -2.96
C PHE A 11 2.69 7.50 -3.96
N LEU A 12 1.56 6.96 -3.51
CA LEU A 12 0.57 6.34 -4.39
C LEU A 12 -0.29 7.38 -5.11
N GLY A 13 -0.78 8.40 -4.39
CA GLY A 13 -1.75 9.36 -4.92
C GLY A 13 -1.26 10.12 -6.15
N ARG A 14 0.00 10.57 -6.17
CA ARG A 14 0.60 11.25 -7.32
C ARG A 14 0.68 10.34 -8.55
N ARG A 15 1.14 9.11 -8.36
CA ARG A 15 1.27 8.10 -9.45
C ARG A 15 -0.10 7.67 -9.97
N ALA A 16 -1.07 7.48 -9.07
CA ALA A 16 -2.44 7.17 -9.44
C ALA A 16 -3.09 8.31 -10.25
N ALA A 17 -2.81 9.56 -9.90
CA ALA A 17 -3.30 10.72 -10.64
C ALA A 17 -2.81 10.73 -12.09
N GLU A 18 -1.51 10.52 -12.29
CA GLU A 18 -0.91 10.44 -13.63
C GLU A 18 -1.48 9.26 -14.43
N ARG A 19 -1.56 8.07 -13.81
CA ARG A 19 -2.08 6.86 -14.47
C ARG A 19 -3.54 7.03 -14.88
N LEU A 20 -4.38 7.55 -14.00
CA LEU A 20 -5.81 7.73 -14.29
C LEU A 20 -6.07 8.87 -15.29
N ALA A 21 -5.27 9.93 -15.26
CA ALA A 21 -5.31 10.96 -16.30
C ALA A 21 -4.94 10.40 -17.67
N ALA A 22 -3.90 9.56 -17.75
CA ALA A 22 -3.51 8.85 -18.97
C ALA A 22 -4.58 7.87 -19.48
N CYS A 23 -5.45 7.37 -18.59
CA CYS A 23 -6.63 6.58 -18.96
C CYS A 23 -7.84 7.43 -19.39
N GLY A 24 -7.69 8.75 -19.58
CA GLY A 24 -8.75 9.64 -20.05
C GLY A 24 -9.74 10.08 -18.96
N HIS A 25 -9.38 9.97 -17.68
CA HIS A 25 -10.22 10.49 -16.59
C HIS A 25 -9.89 11.95 -16.27
N THR A 26 -10.90 12.73 -15.84
CA THR A 26 -10.68 14.05 -15.24
C THR A 26 -10.29 13.85 -13.78
N VAL A 27 -9.03 14.09 -13.44
CA VAL A 27 -8.49 13.84 -12.11
C VAL A 27 -8.35 15.14 -11.33
N LEU A 28 -8.88 15.16 -10.09
CA LEU A 28 -8.82 16.28 -9.15
C LEU A 28 -7.93 15.89 -7.98
N THR A 29 -6.85 16.63 -7.74
CA THR A 29 -5.88 16.41 -6.66
C THR A 29 -5.69 17.68 -5.83
N PRO A 30 -6.72 18.10 -5.07
CA PRO A 30 -6.59 19.32 -4.28
C PRO A 30 -5.47 19.21 -3.26
N PRO A 31 -4.69 20.28 -3.04
CA PRO A 31 -3.72 20.33 -1.96
C PRO A 31 -4.44 20.32 -0.60
N HIS A 32 -3.70 19.97 0.47
CA HIS A 32 -4.25 19.88 1.82
C HIS A 32 -4.93 21.18 2.27
N SER A 33 -4.44 22.35 1.85
CA SER A 33 -5.05 23.65 2.15
C SER A 33 -6.45 23.85 1.58
N LEU A 34 -6.81 23.14 0.51
CA LEU A 34 -8.13 23.20 -0.13
C LEU A 34 -9.06 22.05 0.30
N LEU A 35 -8.49 20.91 0.66
CA LEU A 35 -9.24 19.74 1.14
C LEU A 35 -8.48 19.04 2.25
N ASP A 36 -8.72 19.46 3.46
CA ASP A 36 -8.29 18.77 4.67
C ASP A 36 -9.40 17.84 5.15
N VAL A 37 -9.16 16.53 5.09
CA VAL A 37 -10.12 15.50 5.50
C VAL A 37 -10.43 15.53 6.99
N THR A 38 -9.60 16.21 7.81
CA THR A 38 -9.81 16.34 9.26
C THR A 38 -10.80 17.46 9.62
N GLN A 39 -11.11 18.37 8.70
CA GLN A 39 -12.08 19.44 8.91
C GLN A 39 -13.52 18.89 8.87
N ALA A 40 -14.35 19.34 9.81
CA ALA A 40 -15.70 18.79 9.99
C ALA A 40 -16.58 18.93 8.73
N ALA A 41 -16.58 20.10 8.11
CA ALA A 41 -17.39 20.40 6.92
C ALA A 41 -16.61 20.35 5.59
N GLY A 42 -15.27 20.29 5.64
CA GLY A 42 -14.41 20.40 4.47
C GLY A 42 -14.73 19.39 3.36
N PRO A 43 -14.72 18.07 3.64
CA PRO A 43 -15.04 17.06 2.65
C PRO A 43 -16.44 17.24 2.05
N ALA A 44 -17.46 17.49 2.87
CA ALA A 44 -18.84 17.64 2.40
C ALA A 44 -19.01 18.84 1.46
N ALA A 45 -18.50 20.02 1.85
CA ALA A 45 -18.57 21.23 1.04
C ALA A 45 -17.81 21.06 -0.29
N TRP A 46 -16.61 20.44 -0.23
CA TRP A 46 -15.78 20.24 -1.41
C TRP A 46 -16.45 19.29 -2.41
N LEU A 47 -16.93 18.10 -1.96
CA LEU A 47 -17.59 17.13 -2.82
C LEU A 47 -18.91 17.67 -3.39
N ALA A 48 -19.70 18.40 -2.61
CA ALA A 48 -20.92 19.05 -3.09
C ALA A 48 -20.66 20.03 -4.24
N ARG A 49 -19.58 20.81 -4.15
CA ARG A 49 -19.16 21.78 -5.18
C ARG A 49 -18.63 21.10 -6.44
N HIS A 50 -17.76 20.08 -6.30
CA HIS A 50 -17.01 19.52 -7.41
C HIS A 50 -17.63 18.27 -8.03
N ARG A 51 -18.57 17.62 -7.33
CA ARG A 51 -19.34 16.46 -7.80
C ARG A 51 -18.48 15.38 -8.47
N PRO A 52 -17.47 14.82 -7.78
CA PRO A 52 -16.74 13.67 -8.31
C PRO A 52 -17.67 12.46 -8.40
N GLN A 53 -17.46 11.61 -9.39
CA GLN A 53 -18.16 10.33 -9.54
C GLN A 53 -17.49 9.23 -8.69
N LEU A 54 -16.20 9.39 -8.43
CA LEU A 54 -15.39 8.46 -7.65
C LEU A 54 -14.36 9.24 -6.81
N VAL A 55 -14.13 8.74 -5.61
CA VAL A 55 -13.07 9.23 -4.71
C VAL A 55 -12.08 8.09 -4.45
N LEU A 56 -10.81 8.27 -4.85
CA LEU A 56 -9.70 7.42 -4.44
C LEU A 56 -9.03 8.04 -3.21
N HIS A 57 -9.22 7.41 -2.06
CA HIS A 57 -8.74 7.94 -0.77
C HIS A 57 -7.38 7.38 -0.41
N CYS A 58 -6.32 8.13 -0.77
CA CYS A 58 -4.93 7.82 -0.44
C CYS A 58 -4.37 8.61 0.75
N ALA A 59 -5.07 9.67 1.20
CA ALA A 59 -4.61 10.47 2.33
C ALA A 59 -4.60 9.67 3.63
N ALA A 60 -3.43 9.54 4.25
CA ALA A 60 -3.25 8.83 5.51
C ALA A 60 -1.91 9.21 6.17
N VAL A 61 -1.84 9.08 7.48
CA VAL A 61 -0.58 8.91 8.21
C VAL A 61 -0.19 7.43 8.05
N SER A 62 0.71 7.11 7.13
CA SER A 62 1.05 5.71 6.76
C SER A 62 2.27 5.16 7.51
N SER A 63 3.05 6.00 8.20
CA SER A 63 4.14 5.57 9.05
C SER A 63 3.60 4.86 10.29
N THR A 64 3.89 3.57 10.44
CA THR A 64 3.50 2.79 11.63
C THR A 64 4.12 3.38 12.90
N ALA A 65 5.37 3.86 12.83
CA ALA A 65 6.04 4.52 13.94
C ALA A 65 5.35 5.84 14.33
N ALA A 66 4.99 6.68 13.37
CA ALA A 66 4.26 7.93 13.65
C ALA A 66 2.87 7.66 14.25
N CYS A 67 2.17 6.63 13.77
CA CYS A 67 0.88 6.22 14.35
C CYS A 67 1.05 5.74 15.80
N GLN A 68 2.12 5.01 16.10
CA GLN A 68 2.41 4.53 17.46
C GLN A 68 2.79 5.68 18.42
N GLN A 69 3.55 6.66 17.93
CA GLN A 69 3.98 7.81 18.72
C GLN A 69 2.84 8.81 18.96
N GLN A 70 1.96 9.01 17.99
CA GLN A 70 0.87 9.99 18.04
C GLN A 70 -0.48 9.37 17.63
N PRO A 71 -1.00 8.40 18.39
CA PRO A 71 -2.17 7.61 17.96
C PRO A 71 -3.42 8.45 17.77
N ALA A 72 -3.66 9.45 18.61
CA ALA A 72 -4.83 10.32 18.50
C ALA A 72 -4.75 11.26 17.26
N ALA A 73 -3.56 11.81 16.98
CA ALA A 73 -3.35 12.65 15.81
C ALA A 73 -3.50 11.84 14.51
N ALA A 74 -2.92 10.65 14.46
CA ALA A 74 -3.06 9.73 13.33
C ALA A 74 -4.53 9.29 13.13
N ALA A 75 -5.27 8.99 14.21
CA ALA A 75 -6.69 8.61 14.13
C ALA A 75 -7.58 9.72 13.58
N ARG A 76 -7.26 11.00 13.84
CA ARG A 76 -8.00 12.12 13.22
C ARG A 76 -7.95 12.05 11.69
N VAL A 77 -6.81 11.70 11.13
CA VAL A 77 -6.64 11.56 9.66
C VAL A 77 -7.18 10.20 9.20
N ASN A 78 -6.64 9.10 9.76
CA ASN A 78 -6.85 7.75 9.25
C ASN A 78 -8.27 7.22 9.48
N VAL A 79 -8.91 7.62 10.57
CA VAL A 79 -10.24 7.12 10.94
C VAL A 79 -11.32 8.18 10.73
N GLN A 80 -11.20 9.32 11.42
CA GLN A 80 -12.24 10.34 11.37
C GLN A 80 -12.29 11.02 10.00
N GLY A 81 -11.13 11.32 9.40
CA GLY A 81 -11.04 11.89 8.06
C GLY A 81 -11.64 10.97 7.00
N SER A 82 -11.32 9.67 7.06
CA SER A 82 -11.89 8.66 6.16
C SER A 82 -13.41 8.54 6.32
N ALA A 83 -13.92 8.54 7.57
CA ALA A 83 -15.35 8.49 7.85
C ALA A 83 -16.10 9.72 7.31
N ARG A 84 -15.54 10.93 7.52
CA ARG A 84 -16.13 12.17 6.97
C ARG A 84 -16.18 12.15 5.44
N LEU A 85 -15.11 11.67 4.82
CA LEU A 85 -15.04 11.54 3.36
C LEU A 85 -16.06 10.52 2.83
N ALA A 86 -16.23 9.40 3.52
CA ALA A 86 -17.23 8.38 3.17
C ALA A 86 -18.67 8.94 3.25
N ALA A 87 -18.99 9.66 4.34
CA ALA A 87 -20.29 10.33 4.47
C ALA A 87 -20.52 11.36 3.36
N ALA A 88 -19.50 12.14 3.01
CA ALA A 88 -19.56 13.09 1.92
C ALA A 88 -19.74 12.41 0.55
N CYS A 89 -19.11 11.27 0.30
CA CYS A 89 -19.31 10.45 -0.91
C CYS A 89 -20.76 10.00 -1.01
N ALA A 90 -21.31 9.41 0.04
CA ALA A 90 -22.69 8.96 0.07
C ALA A 90 -23.69 10.11 -0.21
N ALA A 91 -23.46 11.29 0.37
CA ALA A 91 -24.32 12.46 0.19
C ALA A 91 -24.36 12.97 -1.27
N VAL A 92 -23.33 12.74 -2.07
CA VAL A 92 -23.29 13.19 -3.48
C VAL A 92 -23.42 12.03 -4.48
N GLY A 93 -23.60 10.78 -4.01
CA GLY A 93 -23.68 9.58 -4.85
C GLY A 93 -22.34 9.19 -5.49
N ALA A 94 -21.21 9.57 -4.88
CA ALA A 94 -19.88 9.19 -5.34
C ALA A 94 -19.46 7.84 -4.77
N ARG A 95 -18.81 7.01 -5.60
CA ARG A 95 -18.14 5.78 -5.15
C ARG A 95 -16.89 6.13 -4.32
N LEU A 96 -16.62 5.35 -3.27
CA LEU A 96 -15.41 5.47 -2.48
C LEU A 96 -14.48 4.26 -2.72
N VAL A 97 -13.22 4.51 -3.05
CA VAL A 97 -12.15 3.51 -3.05
C VAL A 97 -11.15 3.90 -1.96
N LEU A 98 -11.13 3.13 -0.88
CA LEU A 98 -10.28 3.36 0.29
C LEU A 98 -8.98 2.57 0.16
N CYS A 99 -7.84 3.23 0.21
CA CYS A 99 -6.53 2.59 0.36
C CYS A 99 -6.36 2.13 1.82
N SER A 100 -6.57 0.84 2.06
CA SER A 100 -6.27 0.16 3.33
C SER A 100 -4.87 -0.45 3.30
N SER A 101 -4.57 -1.43 4.17
CA SER A 101 -3.23 -1.99 4.31
C SER A 101 -3.27 -3.45 4.78
N ASP A 102 -2.24 -4.23 4.39
CA ASP A 102 -1.91 -5.54 4.93
C ASP A 102 -1.67 -5.55 6.45
N GLN A 103 -1.38 -4.38 7.06
CA GLN A 103 -1.19 -4.25 8.51
C GLN A 103 -2.45 -4.61 9.33
N VAL A 104 -3.61 -4.72 8.72
CA VAL A 104 -4.83 -5.22 9.37
C VAL A 104 -4.71 -6.69 9.78
N TYR A 105 -3.80 -7.44 9.16
CA TYR A 105 -3.54 -8.85 9.46
C TYR A 105 -2.52 -9.07 10.59
N PHE A 106 -1.76 -8.04 10.96
CA PHE A 106 -0.75 -8.18 12.02
C PHE A 106 -1.41 -8.40 13.38
N GLY A 107 -1.26 -9.58 13.93
CA GLY A 107 -1.89 -10.01 15.18
C GLY A 107 -3.10 -10.93 14.96
N SER A 108 -3.33 -11.47 13.76
CA SER A 108 -4.44 -12.38 13.47
C SER A 108 -4.40 -13.69 14.29
N GLY A 109 -3.27 -14.05 14.87
CA GLY A 109 -3.07 -15.31 15.59
C GLY A 109 -3.00 -16.54 14.69
N ARG A 110 -3.11 -16.38 13.37
CA ARG A 110 -3.00 -17.44 12.36
C ARG A 110 -1.84 -17.16 11.42
N PRO A 111 -1.17 -18.19 10.91
CA PRO A 111 -0.19 -17.99 9.85
C PRO A 111 -0.91 -17.56 8.55
N GLY A 112 -0.25 -16.65 7.78
CA GLY A 112 -0.70 -16.29 6.44
C GLY A 112 -0.43 -17.43 5.42
N PRO A 113 -0.90 -17.29 4.20
CA PRO A 113 -1.53 -16.08 3.65
C PRO A 113 -2.99 -15.89 4.09
N HIS A 114 -3.36 -14.63 4.35
CA HIS A 114 -4.65 -14.21 4.90
C HIS A 114 -5.69 -13.93 3.82
N THR A 115 -6.94 -14.30 4.09
CA THR A 115 -8.11 -13.97 3.25
C THR A 115 -8.79 -12.68 3.72
N GLU A 116 -9.63 -12.11 2.86
CA GLU A 116 -10.34 -10.86 3.17
C GLU A 116 -11.42 -11.02 4.25
N ASP A 117 -11.96 -12.22 4.39
CA ASP A 117 -13.16 -12.50 5.19
C ASP A 117 -12.84 -13.06 6.59
N GLU A 118 -11.57 -13.24 6.93
CA GLU A 118 -11.19 -13.72 8.27
C GLU A 118 -11.42 -12.66 9.37
N PRO A 119 -11.71 -13.09 10.60
CA PRO A 119 -11.77 -12.19 11.76
C PRO A 119 -10.42 -11.53 12.01
N LEU A 120 -10.41 -10.22 12.23
CA LEU A 120 -9.20 -9.42 12.38
C LEU A 120 -9.10 -8.74 13.75
N THR A 121 -7.94 -8.88 14.38
CA THR A 121 -7.58 -8.22 15.65
C THR A 121 -6.17 -7.61 15.55
N PRO A 122 -5.97 -6.53 14.77
CA PRO A 122 -4.65 -5.97 14.57
C PRO A 122 -4.03 -5.51 15.90
N CYS A 123 -2.77 -5.89 16.15
CA CYS A 123 -2.05 -5.47 17.36
C CYS A 123 -1.34 -4.12 17.21
N GLY A 124 -1.07 -3.66 15.98
CA GLY A 124 -0.44 -2.36 15.69
C GLY A 124 -1.46 -1.23 15.52
N VAL A 125 -1.16 -0.04 16.07
CA VAL A 125 -2.05 1.15 16.00
C VAL A 125 -2.47 1.47 14.57
N TYR A 126 -1.55 1.44 13.61
CA TYR A 126 -1.86 1.71 12.21
C TYR A 126 -2.86 0.69 11.63
N GLY A 127 -2.63 -0.61 11.87
CA GLY A 127 -3.56 -1.68 11.45
C GLY A 127 -4.95 -1.51 12.06
N GLN A 128 -5.03 -1.21 13.37
CA GLN A 128 -6.30 -0.93 14.05
C GLN A 128 -7.04 0.26 13.43
N GLN A 129 -6.32 1.34 13.13
CA GLN A 129 -6.90 2.53 12.48
C GLN A 129 -7.40 2.22 11.06
N LYS A 130 -6.66 1.43 10.27
CA LYS A 130 -7.07 1.02 8.93
C LYS A 130 -8.30 0.12 8.97
N LEU A 131 -8.34 -0.88 9.85
CA LEU A 131 -9.53 -1.73 10.02
C LEU A 131 -10.75 -0.92 10.46
N ARG A 132 -10.56 0.01 11.41
CA ARG A 132 -11.66 0.90 11.85
C ARG A 132 -12.15 1.80 10.71
N ALA A 133 -11.25 2.30 9.86
CA ALA A 133 -11.61 3.07 8.68
C ALA A 133 -12.41 2.23 7.66
N GLU A 134 -11.99 0.98 7.37
CA GLU A 134 -12.75 0.05 6.51
C GLU A 134 -14.19 -0.11 7.02
N THR A 135 -14.35 -0.39 8.33
CA THR A 135 -15.66 -0.60 8.95
C THR A 135 -16.54 0.64 8.81
N LEU A 136 -16.03 1.82 9.18
CA LEU A 136 -16.80 3.06 9.13
C LEU A 136 -17.11 3.51 7.71
N CYS A 137 -16.15 3.42 6.79
CA CYS A 137 -16.38 3.81 5.40
C CYS A 137 -17.45 2.97 4.73
N ARG A 138 -17.44 1.65 4.94
CA ARG A 138 -18.46 0.74 4.38
C ARG A 138 -19.84 0.96 5.00
N ALA A 139 -19.90 1.30 6.29
CA ALA A 139 -21.17 1.62 6.95
C ALA A 139 -21.77 2.95 6.47
N LEU A 140 -20.93 3.96 6.21
CA LEU A 140 -21.35 5.30 5.82
C LEU A 140 -21.57 5.46 4.31
N CYS A 141 -20.84 4.72 3.49
CA CYS A 141 -20.93 4.72 2.03
C CYS A 141 -20.99 3.26 1.54
N PRO A 142 -22.18 2.69 1.30
CA PRO A 142 -22.32 1.30 0.90
C PRO A 142 -21.57 0.92 -0.39
N ASP A 143 -21.37 1.87 -1.32
CA ASP A 143 -20.56 1.67 -2.53
C ASP A 143 -19.06 1.95 -2.25
N THR A 144 -18.52 1.29 -1.21
CA THR A 144 -17.10 1.41 -0.85
C THR A 144 -16.34 0.14 -1.24
N VAL A 145 -15.21 0.34 -1.93
CA VAL A 145 -14.17 -0.66 -2.19
C VAL A 145 -13.00 -0.38 -1.27
N CYS A 146 -12.61 -1.34 -0.44
CA CYS A 146 -11.40 -1.26 0.40
C CYS A 146 -10.29 -2.09 -0.23
N LEU A 147 -9.16 -1.46 -0.54
CA LEU A 147 -7.98 -2.12 -1.10
C LEU A 147 -6.93 -2.28 0.01
N ARG A 148 -6.71 -3.51 0.50
CA ARG A 148 -5.65 -3.83 1.45
C ARG A 148 -4.34 -3.94 0.69
N LEU A 149 -3.58 -2.85 0.68
CA LEU A 149 -2.32 -2.74 -0.05
C LEU A 149 -1.20 -3.44 0.73
N SER A 150 -0.36 -4.20 0.02
CA SER A 150 0.93 -4.64 0.55
C SER A 150 1.95 -3.50 0.54
N TRP A 151 3.13 -3.71 1.12
CA TRP A 151 4.18 -2.70 1.10
C TRP A 151 4.67 -2.45 -0.33
N MET A 152 4.61 -1.19 -0.77
CA MET A 152 4.95 -0.80 -2.14
C MET A 152 6.38 -0.25 -2.23
N TYR A 153 7.02 -0.51 -3.38
CA TYR A 153 8.27 0.11 -3.80
C TYR A 153 8.17 0.68 -5.22
N ASP A 154 9.10 1.55 -5.59
CA ASP A 154 9.24 2.09 -6.93
C ASP A 154 10.72 2.05 -7.34
N ILE A 155 10.97 1.88 -8.63
CA ILE A 155 12.30 2.02 -9.23
C ILE A 155 12.76 3.49 -9.30
N ARG A 156 11.84 4.43 -9.11
CA ARG A 156 12.08 5.87 -9.20
C ARG A 156 11.76 6.56 -7.88
N GLN A 157 12.71 7.31 -7.36
CA GLN A 157 12.46 8.27 -6.30
C GLN A 157 12.04 9.61 -6.93
N ARG A 158 10.99 10.21 -6.39
CA ARG A 158 10.52 11.53 -6.82
C ARG A 158 10.91 12.60 -5.79
N PRO A 159 11.05 13.87 -6.22
CA PRO A 159 11.34 14.96 -5.29
C PRO A 159 10.31 15.00 -4.15
N GLY A 160 10.83 15.11 -2.90
CA GLY A 160 10.02 15.15 -1.69
C GLY A 160 9.53 13.80 -1.17
N GLU A 161 9.87 12.68 -1.81
CA GLU A 161 9.60 11.34 -1.30
C GLU A 161 10.78 10.83 -0.46
N HIS A 162 10.47 10.13 0.63
CA HIS A 162 11.47 9.34 1.35
C HIS A 162 11.93 8.16 0.49
N GLY A 163 13.14 7.66 0.73
CA GLY A 163 13.65 6.45 0.10
C GLY A 163 12.69 5.27 0.32
N ASN A 164 12.63 4.37 -0.64
CA ASN A 164 11.84 3.15 -0.53
C ASN A 164 12.75 1.90 -0.47
N PHE A 165 12.17 0.78 -0.13
CA PHE A 165 12.88 -0.50 0.05
C PHE A 165 13.80 -0.86 -1.13
N LEU A 166 13.33 -0.72 -2.37
CA LEU A 166 14.10 -1.06 -3.56
C LEU A 166 15.34 -0.18 -3.72
N LEU A 167 15.23 1.13 -3.46
CA LEU A 167 16.36 2.05 -3.56
C LEU A 167 17.45 1.71 -2.53
N THR A 168 17.05 1.35 -1.30
CA THR A 168 17.98 0.88 -0.28
C THR A 168 18.68 -0.41 -0.72
N LEU A 169 17.94 -1.35 -1.31
CA LEU A 169 18.51 -2.58 -1.84
C LEU A 169 19.50 -2.31 -2.98
N LEU A 170 19.13 -1.46 -3.96
CA LEU A 170 20.01 -1.08 -5.08
C LEU A 170 21.31 -0.47 -4.58
N GLN A 171 21.23 0.50 -3.69
CA GLN A 171 22.42 1.13 -3.11
C GLN A 171 23.31 0.14 -2.37
N THR A 172 22.72 -0.81 -1.65
CA THR A 172 23.47 -1.87 -0.98
C THR A 172 24.17 -2.77 -2.00
N LEU A 173 23.49 -3.18 -3.07
CA LEU A 173 24.05 -4.06 -4.10
C LEU A 173 25.21 -3.39 -4.85
N GLU A 174 25.07 -2.13 -5.23
CA GLU A 174 26.11 -1.32 -5.87
C GLU A 174 27.36 -1.22 -4.99
N ASN A 175 27.16 -0.90 -3.73
CA ASN A 175 28.28 -0.74 -2.78
C ASN A 175 28.90 -2.10 -2.38
N PHE A 176 28.12 -3.18 -2.32
CA PHE A 176 28.61 -4.51 -2.01
C PHE A 176 29.56 -5.05 -3.09
N GLN A 177 29.27 -4.78 -4.36
CA GLN A 177 30.16 -5.13 -5.48
C GLN A 177 31.54 -4.45 -5.34
N GLY A 178 31.59 -3.28 -4.73
CA GLY A 178 32.84 -2.55 -4.40
C GLY A 178 33.56 -3.05 -3.13
N GLY A 179 32.99 -4.02 -2.40
CA GLY A 179 33.57 -4.54 -1.15
C GLY A 179 33.54 -3.56 0.03
N GLN A 180 32.79 -2.50 -0.04
CA GLN A 180 32.86 -1.34 0.89
C GLN A 180 31.71 -1.28 1.91
N THR A 181 30.68 -2.13 1.83
CA THR A 181 29.50 -2.00 2.70
C THR A 181 29.09 -3.31 3.34
N PRO A 182 28.55 -3.25 4.60
CA PRO A 182 27.96 -4.42 5.23
C PRO A 182 26.70 -4.87 4.46
N PRO A 183 26.32 -6.16 4.55
CA PRO A 183 25.11 -6.67 3.91
C PRO A 183 23.86 -5.98 4.46
N LEU A 184 22.83 -5.89 3.63
CA LEU A 184 21.51 -5.41 4.05
C LEU A 184 20.88 -6.43 5.02
N CYS A 185 20.63 -6.00 6.26
CA CYS A 185 19.96 -6.83 7.24
C CYS A 185 18.44 -6.78 7.04
N LEU A 186 17.82 -7.94 6.80
CA LEU A 186 16.38 -8.08 6.59
C LEU A 186 15.76 -9.08 7.56
N PRO A 187 14.57 -8.78 8.13
CA PRO A 187 13.95 -9.62 9.16
C PRO A 187 13.59 -11.01 8.63
N VAL A 188 13.94 -12.05 9.42
CA VAL A 188 13.56 -13.44 9.16
C VAL A 188 12.19 -13.79 9.75
N TYR A 189 11.69 -13.00 10.68
CA TYR A 189 10.38 -13.17 11.32
C TYR A 189 9.31 -12.25 10.76
N ASP A 190 9.55 -11.64 9.59
CA ASP A 190 8.58 -10.83 8.86
C ASP A 190 8.24 -11.50 7.52
N ARG A 191 6.99 -11.92 7.36
CA ARG A 191 6.44 -12.51 6.15
C ARG A 191 5.38 -11.59 5.56
N ARG A 192 5.65 -11.06 4.38
CA ARG A 192 4.75 -10.10 3.71
C ARG A 192 4.99 -10.02 2.22
N GLY A 193 4.00 -9.47 1.51
CA GLY A 193 4.15 -9.07 0.12
C GLY A 193 4.89 -7.75 -0.01
N LEU A 194 5.76 -7.65 -1.01
CA LEU A 194 6.37 -6.41 -1.48
C LEU A 194 5.93 -6.22 -2.93
N THR A 195 5.29 -5.10 -3.24
CA THR A 195 4.67 -4.87 -4.55
C THR A 195 5.31 -3.71 -5.27
N ASP A 196 5.69 -3.93 -6.52
CA ASP A 196 6.04 -2.84 -7.43
C ASP A 196 4.81 -1.95 -7.65
N VAL A 197 4.96 -0.66 -7.37
CA VAL A 197 3.87 0.31 -7.56
C VAL A 197 3.36 0.34 -9.00
N ALA A 198 4.20 0.01 -9.98
CA ALA A 198 3.77 -0.10 -11.39
C ALA A 198 2.64 -1.13 -11.54
N GLN A 199 2.74 -2.30 -10.88
CA GLN A 199 1.68 -3.31 -10.91
C GLN A 199 0.40 -2.82 -10.20
N VAL A 200 0.53 -2.06 -9.12
CA VAL A 200 -0.61 -1.41 -8.46
C VAL A 200 -1.33 -0.48 -9.44
N LEU A 201 -0.57 0.35 -10.16
CA LEU A 201 -1.11 1.30 -11.14
C LEU A 201 -1.74 0.62 -12.36
N ASP A 202 -1.18 -0.49 -12.82
CA ASP A 202 -1.73 -1.25 -13.94
C ASP A 202 -3.06 -1.93 -13.59
N ASN A 203 -3.21 -2.40 -12.35
CA ASN A 203 -4.45 -2.96 -11.84
C ASN A 203 -5.47 -1.90 -11.38
N LEU A 204 -5.05 -0.66 -11.13
CA LEU A 204 -5.88 0.38 -10.54
C LEU A 204 -7.16 0.66 -11.35
N PRO A 205 -7.15 0.84 -12.70
CA PRO A 205 -8.37 1.10 -13.46
C PRO A 205 -9.44 0.02 -13.25
N ARG A 206 -9.02 -1.25 -13.17
CA ARG A 206 -9.93 -2.37 -12.89
C ARG A 206 -10.39 -2.37 -11.43
N ALA A 207 -9.50 -2.04 -10.49
CA ALA A 207 -9.84 -1.95 -9.07
C ALA A 207 -10.91 -0.91 -8.77
N LEU A 208 -10.94 0.20 -9.52
CA LEU A 208 -11.98 1.23 -9.37
C LEU A 208 -13.39 0.74 -9.75
N ALA A 209 -13.49 -0.33 -10.53
CA ALA A 209 -14.76 -0.92 -11.01
C ALA A 209 -15.18 -2.18 -10.23
N LEU A 210 -14.44 -2.62 -9.22
CA LEU A 210 -14.77 -3.79 -8.40
C LEU A 210 -16.13 -3.60 -7.71
N PRO A 211 -16.90 -4.66 -7.45
CA PRO A 211 -18.03 -4.60 -6.55
C PRO A 211 -17.63 -4.04 -5.18
N ALA A 212 -18.57 -3.39 -4.48
CA ALA A 212 -18.34 -2.93 -3.10
C ALA A 212 -17.88 -4.11 -2.23
N GLY A 213 -16.82 -3.89 -1.44
CA GLY A 213 -16.23 -4.95 -0.65
C GLY A 213 -14.78 -4.69 -0.25
N VAL A 214 -14.16 -5.73 0.30
CA VAL A 214 -12.74 -5.70 0.72
C VAL A 214 -11.94 -6.61 -0.20
N TYR A 215 -10.75 -6.15 -0.59
CA TYR A 215 -9.87 -6.87 -1.51
C TYR A 215 -8.42 -6.76 -1.05
N ASN A 216 -7.73 -7.89 -0.99
CA ASN A 216 -6.29 -7.90 -0.98
C ASN A 216 -5.78 -7.31 -2.29
N PHE A 217 -4.78 -6.43 -2.25
CA PHE A 217 -4.35 -5.70 -3.44
C PHE A 217 -2.83 -5.55 -3.44
N GLY A 218 -2.16 -6.54 -4.02
CA GLY A 218 -0.70 -6.59 -4.08
C GLY A 218 -0.16 -7.99 -4.32
N SER A 219 1.17 -8.08 -4.33
CA SER A 219 1.92 -9.30 -4.58
C SER A 219 1.85 -10.26 -3.39
N GLY A 220 1.72 -11.54 -3.67
CA GLY A 220 1.88 -12.61 -2.69
C GLY A 220 3.36 -12.92 -2.45
N SER A 221 3.67 -13.51 -1.29
CA SER A 221 4.99 -14.05 -0.96
C SER A 221 4.85 -15.42 -0.29
N ALA A 222 5.75 -16.35 -0.61
CA ALA A 222 5.80 -17.65 0.05
C ALA A 222 6.69 -17.61 1.31
N GLU A 223 7.74 -16.79 1.28
CA GLU A 223 8.83 -16.78 2.25
C GLU A 223 8.82 -15.51 3.14
N ASN A 224 9.73 -15.45 4.10
CA ASN A 224 10.02 -14.23 4.85
C ASN A 224 10.73 -13.19 3.96
N THR A 225 10.78 -11.95 4.44
CA THR A 225 11.33 -10.82 3.66
C THR A 225 12.78 -11.07 3.23
N CYS A 226 13.64 -11.62 4.11
CA CYS A 226 15.05 -11.90 3.80
C CYS A 226 15.16 -12.93 2.68
N GLU A 227 14.48 -14.07 2.80
CA GLU A 227 14.58 -15.16 1.81
C GLU A 227 13.91 -14.77 0.48
N THR A 228 12.84 -14.00 0.51
CA THR A 228 12.21 -13.47 -0.70
C THR A 228 13.17 -12.60 -1.51
N VAL A 229 13.94 -11.74 -0.85
CA VAL A 229 14.96 -10.91 -1.53
C VAL A 229 16.09 -11.79 -2.07
N ARG A 230 16.57 -12.77 -1.28
CA ARG A 230 17.58 -13.73 -1.76
C ARG A 230 17.12 -14.52 -2.98
N GLN A 231 15.84 -14.92 -3.04
CA GLN A 231 15.27 -15.59 -4.21
C GLN A 231 15.31 -14.67 -5.45
N ALA A 232 14.95 -13.38 -5.31
CA ALA A 232 15.05 -12.42 -6.40
C ALA A 232 16.50 -12.27 -6.90
N LEU A 233 17.47 -12.18 -5.98
CA LEU A 233 18.89 -12.10 -6.33
C LEU A 233 19.41 -13.37 -7.03
N ARG A 234 19.01 -14.57 -6.56
CA ARG A 234 19.37 -15.84 -7.25
C ARG A 234 18.87 -15.87 -8.70
N GLN A 235 17.64 -15.38 -8.96
CA GLN A 235 17.08 -15.31 -10.32
C GLN A 235 17.90 -14.40 -11.26
N LEU A 236 18.71 -13.52 -10.69
CA LEU A 236 19.54 -12.55 -11.41
C LEU A 236 21.02 -12.95 -11.44
N GLY A 237 21.40 -14.08 -10.83
CA GLY A 237 22.81 -14.45 -10.65
C GLY A 237 23.59 -13.48 -9.75
N MET A 238 22.90 -12.72 -8.90
CA MET A 238 23.51 -11.71 -8.03
C MET A 238 23.94 -12.29 -6.68
N PRO A 239 24.92 -11.66 -5.99
CA PRO A 239 25.48 -12.18 -4.75
C PRO A 239 24.44 -12.12 -3.61
N ILE A 240 23.95 -13.28 -3.19
CA ILE A 240 22.98 -13.40 -2.07
C ILE A 240 23.58 -13.00 -0.72
N GLN A 241 24.93 -12.98 -0.60
CA GLN A 241 25.65 -12.54 0.59
C GLN A 241 25.49 -11.04 0.87
N SER A 242 25.05 -10.26 -0.12
CA SER A 242 24.68 -8.85 0.05
C SER A 242 23.46 -8.65 0.97
N VAL A 243 22.77 -9.75 1.31
CA VAL A 243 21.59 -9.73 2.20
C VAL A 243 21.81 -10.71 3.34
N GLN A 244 21.68 -10.22 4.58
CA GLN A 244 21.80 -11.01 5.81
C GLN A 244 20.45 -11.04 6.55
N GLY A 245 20.17 -12.18 7.21
CA GLY A 245 18.99 -12.34 8.06
C GLY A 245 19.15 -11.60 9.38
N ASP A 246 18.18 -10.77 9.71
CA ASP A 246 18.04 -10.16 11.04
C ASP A 246 17.13 -11.06 11.89
N THR A 247 17.71 -11.69 12.92
CA THR A 247 17.01 -12.60 13.85
C THR A 247 16.49 -11.89 15.07
N GLN A 248 16.67 -10.57 15.20
CA GLN A 248 16.17 -9.78 16.34
C GLN A 248 14.86 -9.08 15.99
N ALA A 249 14.77 -8.53 14.78
CA ALA A 249 13.55 -7.87 14.31
C ALA A 249 12.37 -8.86 14.28
N PHE A 250 11.30 -8.50 14.96
CA PHE A 250 10.08 -9.30 15.12
C PHE A 250 10.25 -10.64 15.88
N ALA A 251 11.38 -10.89 16.55
CA ALA A 251 11.58 -12.13 17.30
C ALA A 251 10.54 -12.34 18.42
N ALA A 252 10.22 -11.29 19.17
CA ALA A 252 9.23 -11.34 20.24
C ALA A 252 7.77 -11.43 19.76
N ALA A 253 7.49 -10.96 18.52
CA ALA A 253 6.18 -10.99 17.91
C ALA A 253 6.34 -11.19 16.39
N PRO A 254 6.53 -12.43 15.93
CA PRO A 254 6.65 -12.73 14.50
C PRO A 254 5.47 -12.20 13.72
N ARG A 255 5.75 -11.57 12.58
CA ARG A 255 4.75 -10.95 11.74
C ARG A 255 4.54 -11.77 10.47
N ASP A 256 3.34 -12.32 10.30
CA ASP A 256 2.91 -12.92 9.05
C ASP A 256 1.65 -12.17 8.57
N ILE A 257 1.82 -11.34 7.56
CA ILE A 257 0.77 -10.51 6.97
C ILE A 257 0.67 -10.75 5.47
N ARG A 258 1.10 -11.94 5.03
CA ARG A 258 0.94 -12.36 3.64
C ARG A 258 -0.54 -12.43 3.28
N MET A 259 -0.88 -12.03 2.08
CA MET A 259 -2.23 -11.98 1.56
C MET A 259 -2.45 -13.08 0.52
N THR A 260 -3.63 -13.74 0.54
CA THR A 260 -4.06 -14.58 -0.59
C THR A 260 -4.33 -13.73 -1.81
N GLN A 261 -4.20 -14.35 -2.98
CA GLN A 261 -4.45 -13.67 -4.25
C GLN A 261 -5.72 -14.18 -4.97
N ASP A 262 -6.42 -15.13 -4.38
CA ASP A 262 -7.54 -15.84 -5.03
C ASP A 262 -8.66 -14.88 -5.43
N LYS A 263 -9.10 -14.04 -4.50
CA LYS A 263 -10.17 -13.06 -4.76
C LYS A 263 -9.76 -12.04 -5.80
N GLN A 264 -8.55 -11.47 -5.72
CA GLN A 264 -8.08 -10.53 -6.72
C GLN A 264 -7.96 -11.18 -8.11
N TYR A 265 -7.52 -12.44 -8.21
CA TYR A 265 -7.47 -13.17 -9.49
C TYR A 265 -8.85 -13.44 -10.06
N ALA A 266 -9.83 -13.78 -9.22
CA ALA A 266 -11.21 -13.98 -9.66
C ALA A 266 -11.80 -12.73 -10.33
N PHE A 267 -11.38 -11.54 -9.90
CA PHE A 267 -11.76 -10.27 -10.50
C PHE A 267 -10.78 -9.77 -11.59
N GLY A 268 -9.86 -10.62 -12.04
CA GLY A 268 -8.94 -10.32 -13.13
C GLY A 268 -7.81 -9.35 -12.77
N LEU A 269 -7.57 -9.08 -11.49
CA LEU A 269 -6.38 -8.38 -11.04
C LEU A 269 -5.19 -9.33 -11.08
N ARG A 270 -4.01 -8.83 -11.47
CA ARG A 270 -2.81 -9.67 -11.66
C ARG A 270 -1.60 -8.98 -11.05
N PHE A 271 -1.00 -9.68 -10.10
CA PHE A 271 0.26 -9.27 -9.46
C PHE A 271 1.25 -10.44 -9.54
N SER A 272 2.49 -10.15 -9.87
CA SER A 272 3.58 -11.13 -9.78
C SER A 272 3.82 -11.52 -8.32
N ALA A 273 4.32 -12.73 -8.08
CA ALA A 273 4.88 -13.05 -6.77
C ALA A 273 6.00 -12.06 -6.41
N THR A 274 6.16 -11.73 -5.14
CA THR A 274 7.09 -10.69 -4.66
C THR A 274 8.51 -10.91 -5.20
N ALA A 275 9.07 -12.13 -5.13
CA ALA A 275 10.43 -12.40 -5.60
C ALA A 275 10.58 -12.13 -7.10
N GLN A 276 9.59 -12.53 -7.91
CA GLN A 276 9.58 -12.27 -9.36
C GLN A 276 9.46 -10.77 -9.65
N GLY A 277 8.51 -10.08 -9.02
CA GLY A 277 8.31 -8.63 -9.21
C GLY A 277 9.56 -7.83 -8.83
N LEU A 278 10.25 -8.25 -7.76
CA LEU A 278 11.49 -7.62 -7.32
C LEU A 278 12.64 -7.87 -8.31
N ALA A 279 12.79 -9.12 -8.81
CA ALA A 279 13.78 -9.44 -9.84
C ALA A 279 13.53 -8.62 -11.12
N ASP A 280 12.29 -8.48 -11.56
CA ASP A 280 11.94 -7.69 -12.73
C ASP A 280 12.21 -6.19 -12.53
N ALA A 281 11.97 -5.67 -11.33
CA ALA A 281 12.30 -4.30 -10.97
C ALA A 281 13.81 -4.06 -10.99
N LEU A 282 14.61 -4.98 -10.43
CA LEU A 282 16.07 -4.90 -10.44
C LEU A 282 16.63 -4.94 -11.87
N ARG A 283 16.10 -5.82 -12.75
CA ARG A 283 16.49 -5.83 -14.19
C ARG A 283 16.20 -4.49 -14.87
N ARG A 284 15.06 -3.86 -14.60
CA ARG A 284 14.75 -2.51 -15.14
C ARG A 284 15.71 -1.42 -14.63
N CYS A 285 16.37 -1.65 -13.50
CA CYS A 285 17.44 -0.80 -12.99
C CYS A 285 18.84 -1.17 -13.53
N GLY A 286 18.92 -2.10 -14.49
CA GLY A 286 20.20 -2.54 -15.06
C GLY A 286 20.97 -3.55 -14.21
N MET A 287 20.33 -4.17 -13.20
CA MET A 287 20.96 -5.16 -12.34
C MET A 287 20.75 -6.58 -12.88
N GLY A 288 21.77 -7.43 -12.74
CA GLY A 288 21.77 -8.82 -13.22
C GLY A 288 22.49 -9.00 -14.56
N SER A 289 22.87 -10.23 -14.88
CA SER A 289 23.49 -10.58 -16.18
C SER A 289 22.45 -10.42 -17.29
N ILE A 290 22.87 -9.82 -18.41
CA ILE A 290 22.14 -9.83 -19.68
C ILE A 290 22.11 -11.26 -20.21
#